data_e43f1a8047d78e9e92f8bcb773156ca8
#
_entry.id   e43f1a8047d78e9e92f8bcb773156ca8
#
_cell.length_a   1.000
_cell.length_b   1.000
_cell.length_c   1.000
_cell.angle_alpha   90.00
_cell.angle_beta   90.00
_cell.angle_gamma   90.00
#
_symmetry.space_group_name_H-M   'P 1'
#
loop_
_entity.id
_entity.type
_entity.pdbx_description
1 polymer ?
#
loop_
_entity_poly.entity_id
_entity_poly.type
_entity_poly.pdbx_seq_one_letter_code
_entity_poly.pdbx_strand_id
1 'polypeptide(L)'
;MIIYIIGGISMYNVIYKVMYLFMFFFIASMIGYIAEVTCCSIKDKKLVWNRGFLIGPYIPIYGVGCIATLILLRKYFSDPITLFFLTIIVCSTLEYFTSWIMEKLFKVRWWDYSEYRFNVDGRICLLNSILFGFAGLIVVYFVYPFIRGLLDKVPHTVLIVVGLICLVIFLTDLVVTFTTLISVRKTLADFKGKDATEIAREEVIKKIKKKSYLFNRLLKAFPKTDKFNKKEFIEFKKTVQNIRKKIKDKTDEYKDSITREIQKVKDKNTDK
;
A
#
# COMPACT_ATOMS: atom_id res chain seq x y z
N MET A 1 -24.36 -7.86 -33.26
CA MET A 1 -23.04 -7.55 -32.68
C MET A 1 -22.46 -6.37 -33.45
N ILE A 2 -22.67 -5.15 -32.99
CA ILE A 2 -22.24 -3.93 -33.68
C ILE A 2 -20.76 -3.75 -33.32
N ILE A 3 -19.89 -4.08 -34.27
CA ILE A 3 -18.43 -3.82 -34.16
C ILE A 3 -18.22 -2.38 -34.63
N TYR A 4 -18.00 -1.46 -33.69
CA TYR A 4 -17.55 -0.12 -34.05
C TYR A 4 -16.09 -0.18 -34.49
N ILE A 5 -15.86 0.01 -35.77
CA ILE A 5 -14.53 0.14 -36.38
C ILE A 5 -14.16 1.62 -36.29
N ILE A 6 -13.30 1.98 -35.36
CA ILE A 6 -12.64 3.29 -35.35
C ILE A 6 -11.23 3.07 -35.88
N GLY A 7 -10.94 3.54 -37.11
CA GLY A 7 -9.60 3.53 -37.68
C GLY A 7 -8.95 2.15 -37.91
N GLY A 8 -9.72 1.14 -38.34
CA GLY A 8 -9.18 -0.18 -38.68
C GLY A 8 -8.78 -1.11 -37.52
N ILE A 9 -8.92 -0.67 -36.26
CA ILE A 9 -8.64 -1.51 -35.07
C ILE A 9 -9.97 -1.87 -34.41
N SER A 10 -10.28 -3.17 -34.32
CA SER A 10 -11.46 -3.64 -33.60
C SER A 10 -11.37 -3.23 -32.12
N MET A 11 -12.46 -2.70 -31.55
CA MET A 11 -12.55 -2.35 -30.12
C MET A 11 -12.18 -3.54 -29.20
N TYR A 12 -12.51 -4.75 -29.62
CA TYR A 12 -12.07 -5.98 -28.95
C TYR A 12 -10.54 -6.06 -28.82
N ASN A 13 -9.81 -5.76 -29.90
CA ASN A 13 -8.34 -5.80 -29.88
C ASN A 13 -7.74 -4.71 -28.98
N VAL A 14 -8.39 -3.56 -28.89
CA VAL A 14 -7.97 -2.49 -27.95
C VAL A 14 -8.15 -2.94 -26.51
N ILE A 15 -9.34 -3.45 -26.18
CA ILE A 15 -9.64 -3.97 -24.83
C ILE A 15 -8.65 -5.10 -24.47
N TYR A 16 -8.40 -6.04 -25.38
CA TYR A 16 -7.43 -7.11 -25.15
C TYR A 16 -6.04 -6.56 -24.83
N LYS A 17 -5.51 -5.63 -25.63
CA LYS A 17 -4.18 -5.03 -25.40
C LYS A 17 -4.09 -4.29 -24.06
N VAL A 18 -5.14 -3.54 -23.70
CA VAL A 18 -5.21 -2.84 -22.41
C VAL A 18 -5.23 -3.84 -21.25
N MET A 19 -6.05 -4.89 -21.35
CA MET A 19 -6.12 -5.93 -20.32
C MET A 19 -4.81 -6.75 -20.24
N TYR A 20 -4.16 -7.02 -21.37
CA TYR A 20 -2.86 -7.67 -21.40
C TYR A 20 -1.80 -6.83 -20.66
N LEU A 21 -1.73 -5.54 -20.93
CA LEU A 21 -0.81 -4.62 -20.24
C LEU A 21 -1.12 -4.52 -18.75
N PHE A 22 -2.42 -4.45 -18.40
CA PHE A 22 -2.84 -4.44 -17.00
C PHE A 22 -2.48 -5.74 -16.28
N MET A 23 -2.71 -6.90 -16.88
CA MET A 23 -2.35 -8.19 -16.29
C MET A 23 -0.84 -8.32 -16.12
N PHE A 24 -0.06 -7.83 -17.10
CA PHE A 24 1.39 -7.75 -16.96
C PHE A 24 1.79 -6.89 -15.75
N PHE A 25 1.24 -5.68 -15.64
CA PHE A 25 1.42 -4.78 -14.48
C PHE A 25 1.08 -5.47 -13.17
N PHE A 26 -0.08 -6.14 -13.12
CA PHE A 26 -0.60 -6.76 -11.90
C PHE A 26 0.30 -7.92 -11.44
N ILE A 27 0.70 -8.81 -12.35
CA ILE A 27 1.60 -9.93 -12.06
C ILE A 27 2.98 -9.40 -11.63
N ALA A 28 3.54 -8.41 -12.33
CA ALA A 28 4.81 -7.79 -11.96
C ALA A 28 4.74 -7.13 -10.57
N SER A 29 3.60 -6.52 -10.22
CA SER A 29 3.36 -5.97 -8.88
C SER A 29 3.30 -7.05 -7.79
N MET A 30 2.77 -8.23 -8.10
CA MET A 30 2.76 -9.40 -7.19
C MET A 30 4.17 -9.98 -7.02
N ILE A 31 4.93 -10.10 -8.10
CA ILE A 31 6.34 -10.53 -8.04
C ILE A 31 7.15 -9.56 -7.18
N GLY A 32 6.95 -8.25 -7.37
CA GLY A 32 7.56 -7.21 -6.54
C GLY A 32 7.19 -7.32 -5.07
N TYR A 33 5.94 -7.67 -4.75
CA TYR A 33 5.50 -7.92 -3.38
C TYR A 33 6.25 -9.12 -2.76
N ILE A 34 6.37 -10.23 -3.48
CA ILE A 34 7.09 -11.41 -3.02
C ILE A 34 8.58 -11.08 -2.77
N ALA A 35 9.21 -10.35 -3.70
CA ALA A 35 10.59 -9.89 -3.55
C ALA A 35 10.77 -9.02 -2.30
N GLU A 36 9.89 -8.05 -2.09
CA GLU A 36 9.93 -7.13 -0.93
C GLU A 36 9.74 -7.89 0.40
N VAL A 37 8.75 -8.79 0.46
CA VAL A 37 8.50 -9.64 1.64
C VAL A 37 9.73 -10.50 1.94
N THR A 38 10.34 -11.10 0.93
CA THR A 38 11.53 -11.94 1.07
C THR A 38 12.72 -11.13 1.57
N CYS A 39 13.05 -10.02 0.92
CA CYS A 39 14.16 -9.16 1.32
C CYS A 39 14.00 -8.62 2.74
N CYS A 40 12.79 -8.17 3.10
CA CYS A 40 12.52 -7.66 4.43
C CYS A 40 12.53 -8.75 5.50
N SER A 41 12.03 -9.95 5.18
CA SER A 41 12.05 -11.08 6.10
C SER A 41 13.47 -11.56 6.41
N ILE A 42 14.34 -11.59 5.40
CA ILE A 42 15.77 -11.91 5.58
C ILE A 42 16.44 -10.84 6.45
N LYS A 43 16.22 -9.55 6.15
CA LYS A 43 16.82 -8.44 6.90
C LYS A 43 16.38 -8.41 8.36
N ASP A 44 15.09 -8.62 8.62
CA ASP A 44 14.51 -8.55 9.96
C ASP A 44 14.60 -9.88 10.71
N LYS A 45 15.14 -10.95 10.09
CA LYS A 45 15.23 -12.34 10.61
C LYS A 45 13.89 -12.85 11.15
N LYS A 46 12.79 -12.41 10.57
CA LYS A 46 11.42 -12.82 10.91
C LYS A 46 10.51 -12.65 9.70
N LEU A 47 9.45 -13.46 9.63
CA LEU A 47 8.49 -13.37 8.54
C LEU A 47 7.68 -12.07 8.61
N VAL A 48 7.74 -11.26 7.55
CA VAL A 48 7.08 -9.95 7.46
C VAL A 48 6.10 -9.95 6.30
N TRP A 49 4.86 -10.42 6.54
CA TRP A 49 3.83 -10.52 5.50
C TRP A 49 3.17 -9.18 5.12
N ASN A 50 3.11 -8.22 6.05
CA ASN A 50 2.37 -6.97 5.85
C ASN A 50 3.26 -5.88 5.25
N ARG A 51 3.72 -6.09 4.02
CA ARG A 51 4.42 -5.09 3.22
C ARG A 51 3.51 -4.54 2.12
N GLY A 52 3.82 -3.34 1.66
CA GLY A 52 3.07 -2.66 0.62
C GLY A 52 2.03 -1.68 1.15
N PHE A 53 1.71 -0.73 0.29
CA PHE A 53 0.74 0.34 0.55
C PHE A 53 -0.71 -0.17 0.49
N LEU A 54 -1.03 -1.06 -0.46
CA LEU A 54 -2.35 -1.63 -0.68
C LEU A 54 -2.61 -2.84 0.23
N ILE A 55 -3.88 -3.24 0.36
CA ILE A 55 -4.30 -4.36 1.21
C ILE A 55 -3.87 -5.68 0.59
N GLY A 56 -3.99 -5.82 -0.71
CA GLY A 56 -3.64 -7.02 -1.47
C GLY A 56 -2.13 -7.27 -1.54
N PRO A 57 -1.73 -8.50 -1.97
CA PRO A 57 -0.34 -8.91 -2.07
C PRO A 57 0.31 -8.40 -3.36
N TYR A 58 0.28 -7.10 -3.59
CA TYR A 58 0.88 -6.44 -4.75
C TYR A 58 1.39 -5.04 -4.38
N ILE A 59 2.51 -4.64 -4.99
CA ILE A 59 3.13 -3.33 -4.80
C ILE A 59 3.22 -2.62 -6.16
N PRO A 60 2.32 -1.66 -6.44
CA PRO A 60 2.17 -1.06 -7.77
C PRO A 60 3.43 -0.41 -8.36
N ILE A 61 4.30 0.15 -7.53
CA ILE A 61 5.54 0.80 -7.99
C ILE A 61 6.44 -0.16 -8.78
N TYR A 62 6.48 -1.45 -8.40
CA TYR A 62 7.23 -2.46 -9.14
C TYR A 62 6.61 -2.74 -10.51
N GLY A 63 5.27 -2.86 -10.58
CA GLY A 63 4.56 -3.01 -11.85
C GLY A 63 4.76 -1.82 -12.79
N VAL A 64 4.67 -0.59 -12.26
CA VAL A 64 4.94 0.64 -13.03
C VAL A 64 6.39 0.68 -13.49
N GLY A 65 7.35 0.35 -12.61
CA GLY A 65 8.78 0.30 -12.96
C GLY A 65 9.06 -0.72 -14.06
N CYS A 66 8.46 -1.92 -13.99
CA CYS A 66 8.58 -2.93 -15.04
C CYS A 66 8.04 -2.39 -16.37
N ILE A 67 6.81 -1.86 -16.42
CA ILE A 67 6.21 -1.31 -17.63
C ILE A 67 7.05 -0.15 -18.19
N ALA A 68 7.49 0.78 -17.35
CA ALA A 68 8.31 1.90 -17.76
C ALA A 68 9.62 1.42 -18.40
N THR A 69 10.30 0.44 -17.78
CA THR A 69 11.52 -0.18 -18.33
C THR A 69 11.23 -0.81 -19.70
N LEU A 70 10.15 -1.58 -19.84
CA LEU A 70 9.83 -2.27 -21.09
C LEU A 70 9.43 -1.32 -22.22
N ILE A 71 8.73 -0.23 -21.92
CA ILE A 71 8.28 0.73 -22.94
C ILE A 71 9.41 1.70 -23.31
N LEU A 72 10.04 2.31 -22.31
CA LEU A 72 11.02 3.38 -22.55
C LEU A 72 12.37 2.84 -23.01
N LEU A 73 12.76 1.64 -22.52
CA LEU A 73 14.10 1.11 -22.76
C LEU A 73 14.14 -0.04 -23.76
N ARG A 74 13.04 -0.30 -24.46
CA ARG A 74 12.92 -1.41 -25.43
C ARG A 74 14.06 -1.42 -26.47
N LYS A 75 14.52 -0.24 -26.90
CA LYS A 75 15.61 -0.10 -27.88
C LYS A 75 16.96 -0.65 -27.37
N TYR A 76 17.12 -0.72 -26.05
CA TYR A 76 18.38 -1.07 -25.40
C TYR A 76 18.39 -2.50 -24.83
N PHE A 77 17.43 -3.34 -25.18
CA PHE A 77 17.34 -4.73 -24.69
C PHE A 77 18.51 -5.61 -25.12
N SER A 78 19.17 -5.28 -26.25
CA SER A 78 20.36 -5.99 -26.71
C SER A 78 21.67 -5.50 -26.08
N ASP A 79 21.64 -4.40 -25.32
CA ASP A 79 22.79 -3.82 -24.65
C ASP A 79 22.60 -3.79 -23.13
N PRO A 80 23.07 -4.82 -22.39
CA PRO A 80 22.89 -4.91 -20.96
C PRO A 80 23.49 -3.76 -20.16
N ILE A 81 24.59 -3.18 -20.63
CA ILE A 81 25.28 -2.11 -19.92
C ILE A 81 24.46 -0.83 -20.00
N THR A 82 24.06 -0.43 -21.19
CA THR A 82 23.18 0.73 -21.37
C THR A 82 21.85 0.54 -20.66
N LEU A 83 21.25 -0.66 -20.77
CA LEU A 83 19.99 -0.99 -20.08
C LEU A 83 20.13 -0.82 -18.55
N PHE A 84 21.22 -1.30 -17.97
CA PHE A 84 21.52 -1.16 -16.53
C PHE A 84 21.48 0.30 -16.09
N PHE A 85 22.27 1.17 -16.76
CA PHE A 85 22.35 2.58 -16.37
C PHE A 85 21.05 3.35 -16.62
N LEU A 86 20.38 3.09 -17.74
CA LEU A 86 19.09 3.74 -18.03
C LEU A 86 18.00 3.29 -17.07
N THR A 87 17.99 2.03 -16.63
CA THR A 87 17.05 1.58 -15.62
C THR A 87 17.27 2.23 -14.27
N ILE A 88 18.54 2.48 -13.88
CA ILE A 88 18.85 3.27 -12.69
C ILE A 88 18.14 4.63 -12.77
N ILE A 89 18.28 5.34 -13.89
CA ILE A 89 17.69 6.67 -14.06
C ILE A 89 16.16 6.59 -14.00
N VAL A 90 15.54 5.69 -14.78
CA VAL A 90 14.08 5.56 -14.86
C VAL A 90 13.47 5.19 -13.51
N CYS A 91 13.98 4.13 -12.86
CA CYS A 91 13.41 3.63 -11.61
C CYS A 91 13.69 4.57 -10.43
N SER A 92 14.87 5.17 -10.35
CA SER A 92 15.16 6.16 -9.28
C SER A 92 14.28 7.42 -9.44
N THR A 93 14.02 7.85 -10.66
CA THR A 93 13.09 8.95 -10.93
C THR A 93 11.67 8.60 -10.49
N LEU A 94 11.18 7.41 -10.84
CA LEU A 94 9.87 6.90 -10.40
C LEU A 94 9.78 6.81 -8.87
N GLU A 95 10.81 6.28 -8.21
CA GLU A 95 10.85 6.16 -6.75
C GLU A 95 10.83 7.55 -6.08
N TYR A 96 11.62 8.50 -6.58
CA TYR A 96 11.65 9.88 -6.07
C TYR A 96 10.28 10.55 -6.17
N PHE A 97 9.67 10.54 -7.36
CA PHE A 97 8.36 11.16 -7.58
C PHE A 97 7.26 10.48 -6.80
N THR A 98 7.27 9.15 -6.71
CA THR A 98 6.31 8.41 -5.89
C THR A 98 6.42 8.82 -4.42
N SER A 99 7.64 8.87 -3.86
CA SER A 99 7.88 9.33 -2.50
C SER A 99 7.37 10.77 -2.28
N TRP A 100 7.65 11.67 -3.21
CA TRP A 100 7.25 13.06 -3.14
C TRP A 100 5.73 13.23 -3.19
N ILE A 101 5.05 12.56 -4.13
CA ILE A 101 3.58 12.59 -4.27
C ILE A 101 2.93 12.02 -3.00
N MET A 102 3.38 10.88 -2.54
CA MET A 102 2.84 10.21 -1.35
C MET A 102 2.99 11.08 -0.10
N GLU A 103 4.16 11.72 0.10
CA GLU A 103 4.36 12.64 1.21
C GLU A 103 3.46 13.88 1.09
N LYS A 104 3.27 14.42 -0.12
CA LYS A 104 2.36 15.56 -0.34
C LYS A 104 0.91 15.21 -0.02
N LEU A 105 0.45 14.03 -0.46
CA LEU A 105 -0.92 13.57 -0.28
C LEU A 105 -1.22 13.18 1.17
N PHE A 106 -0.33 12.43 1.80
CA PHE A 106 -0.61 11.82 3.10
C PHE A 106 0.14 12.46 4.26
N LYS A 107 1.10 13.39 3.98
CA LYS A 107 1.98 14.03 4.97
C LYS A 107 2.83 13.04 5.77
N VAL A 108 3.12 11.87 5.17
CA VAL A 108 3.91 10.78 5.76
C VAL A 108 4.89 10.28 4.71
N ARG A 109 6.15 10.05 5.09
CA ARG A 109 7.13 9.33 4.27
C ARG A 109 6.99 7.83 4.50
N TRP A 110 6.90 7.07 3.41
CA TRP A 110 6.75 5.63 3.43
C TRP A 110 8.09 4.92 3.57
N TRP A 111 9.17 5.54 3.08
CA TRP A 111 10.55 5.11 3.26
C TRP A 111 11.45 6.33 3.43
N ASP A 112 12.59 6.14 4.07
CA ASP A 112 13.55 7.20 4.34
C ASP A 112 14.98 6.63 4.26
N TYR A 113 15.75 7.18 3.31
CA TYR A 113 17.15 6.84 3.07
C TYR A 113 18.12 7.89 3.60
N SER A 114 17.70 8.80 4.45
CA SER A 114 18.55 9.90 4.97
C SER A 114 19.80 9.40 5.70
N GLU A 115 19.79 8.18 6.23
CA GLU A 115 20.94 7.54 6.90
C GLU A 115 21.95 6.90 5.91
N TYR A 116 21.53 6.74 4.63
CA TYR A 116 22.41 6.16 3.62
C TYR A 116 23.29 7.24 2.99
N ARG A 117 24.55 6.89 2.71
CA ARG A 117 25.45 7.78 1.94
C ARG A 117 24.90 7.97 0.53
N PHE A 118 25.15 9.15 -0.06
CA PHE A 118 24.68 9.50 -1.41
C PHE A 118 23.18 9.32 -1.59
N ASN A 119 22.39 9.90 -0.69
CA ASN A 119 20.94 10.01 -0.85
C ASN A 119 20.56 11.39 -1.42
N VAL A 120 19.40 11.46 -2.06
CA VAL A 120 18.75 12.70 -2.51
C VAL A 120 17.46 12.89 -1.73
N ASP A 121 17.42 13.90 -0.87
CA ASP A 121 16.30 14.23 0.02
C ASP A 121 15.81 13.05 0.89
N GLY A 122 16.64 12.03 1.13
CA GLY A 122 16.24 10.81 1.79
C GLY A 122 15.21 9.98 1.01
N ARG A 123 14.88 10.34 -0.25
CA ARG A 123 13.87 9.66 -1.07
C ARG A 123 14.43 8.53 -1.90
N ILE A 124 15.66 8.70 -2.38
CA ILE A 124 16.46 7.71 -3.12
C ILE A 124 17.86 7.67 -2.57
N CYS A 125 18.57 6.57 -2.75
CA CYS A 125 19.99 6.47 -2.41
C CYS A 125 20.74 5.64 -3.46
N LEU A 126 22.05 5.86 -3.56
CA LEU A 126 22.90 5.22 -4.56
C LEU A 126 22.82 3.70 -4.51
N LEU A 127 22.83 3.10 -3.32
CA LEU A 127 22.73 1.65 -3.16
C LEU A 127 21.45 1.10 -3.79
N ASN A 128 20.30 1.73 -3.49
CA ASN A 128 19.01 1.30 -4.01
C ASN A 128 18.91 1.52 -5.53
N SER A 129 19.49 2.61 -6.01
CA SER A 129 19.59 2.92 -7.45
C SER A 129 20.38 1.85 -8.21
N ILE A 130 21.51 1.40 -7.68
CA ILE A 130 22.29 0.30 -8.26
C ILE A 130 21.48 -1.00 -8.29
N LEU A 131 20.72 -1.31 -7.22
CA LEU A 131 19.83 -2.47 -7.19
C LEU A 131 18.74 -2.39 -8.26
N PHE A 132 18.23 -1.20 -8.59
CA PHE A 132 17.31 -1.01 -9.70
C PHE A 132 17.94 -1.33 -11.06
N GLY A 133 19.22 -1.01 -11.27
CA GLY A 133 19.94 -1.42 -12.47
C GLY A 133 19.94 -2.93 -12.65
N PHE A 134 20.28 -3.69 -11.61
CA PHE A 134 20.21 -5.16 -11.64
C PHE A 134 18.77 -5.67 -11.79
N ALA A 135 17.82 -5.06 -11.09
CA ALA A 135 16.41 -5.41 -11.21
C ALA A 135 15.91 -5.22 -12.66
N GLY A 136 16.36 -4.17 -13.36
CA GLY A 136 16.02 -3.94 -14.76
C GLY A 136 16.51 -5.06 -15.69
N LEU A 137 17.75 -5.52 -15.47
CA LEU A 137 18.28 -6.68 -16.21
C LEU A 137 17.42 -7.93 -15.94
N ILE A 138 17.10 -8.20 -14.67
CA ILE A 138 16.25 -9.33 -14.29
C ILE A 138 14.86 -9.19 -14.92
N VAL A 139 14.29 -7.99 -14.92
CA VAL A 139 12.98 -7.71 -15.52
C VAL A 139 13.00 -8.02 -17.02
N VAL A 140 13.97 -7.51 -17.76
CA VAL A 140 13.99 -7.65 -19.22
C VAL A 140 14.32 -9.07 -19.65
N TYR A 141 15.29 -9.73 -19.00
CA TYR A 141 15.77 -11.04 -19.46
C TYR A 141 15.06 -12.24 -18.84
N PHE A 142 14.40 -12.07 -17.68
CA PHE A 142 13.74 -13.18 -16.99
C PHE A 142 12.25 -12.92 -16.73
N VAL A 143 11.90 -11.80 -16.07
CA VAL A 143 10.50 -11.55 -15.67
C VAL A 143 9.61 -11.31 -16.87
N TYR A 144 10.05 -10.49 -17.81
CA TYR A 144 9.27 -10.20 -19.03
C TYR A 144 9.00 -11.43 -19.88
N PRO A 145 10.01 -12.26 -20.28
CA PRO A 145 9.74 -13.48 -21.01
C PRO A 145 8.85 -14.46 -20.25
N PHE A 146 9.02 -14.58 -18.93
CA PHE A 146 8.21 -15.44 -18.09
C PHE A 146 6.74 -15.01 -18.07
N ILE A 147 6.46 -13.74 -17.76
CA ILE A 147 5.08 -13.23 -17.71
C ILE A 147 4.45 -13.30 -19.13
N ARG A 148 5.20 -12.92 -20.16
CA ARG A 148 4.74 -13.02 -21.53
C ARG A 148 4.37 -14.46 -21.90
N GLY A 149 5.24 -15.43 -21.58
CA GLY A 149 4.98 -16.83 -21.84
C GLY A 149 3.78 -17.41 -21.09
N LEU A 150 3.42 -16.82 -19.93
CA LEU A 150 2.18 -17.14 -19.23
C LEU A 150 0.95 -16.54 -19.93
N LEU A 151 0.99 -15.24 -20.23
CA LEU A 151 -0.15 -14.51 -20.79
C LEU A 151 -0.47 -14.94 -22.23
N ASP A 152 0.55 -15.23 -23.05
CA ASP A 152 0.38 -15.66 -24.44
C ASP A 152 -0.30 -17.04 -24.56
N LYS A 153 -0.28 -17.87 -23.50
CA LYS A 153 -1.00 -19.15 -23.44
C LYS A 153 -2.48 -19.00 -23.08
N VAL A 154 -2.89 -17.85 -22.56
CA VAL A 154 -4.28 -17.64 -22.12
C VAL A 154 -5.14 -17.19 -23.29
N PRO A 155 -6.30 -17.83 -23.54
CA PRO A 155 -7.24 -17.37 -24.57
C PRO A 155 -7.65 -15.90 -24.32
N HIS A 156 -7.75 -15.11 -25.39
CA HIS A 156 -8.00 -13.67 -25.32
C HIS A 156 -9.23 -13.31 -24.47
N THR A 157 -10.33 -14.06 -24.63
CA THR A 157 -11.57 -13.84 -23.88
C THR A 157 -11.37 -14.08 -22.38
N VAL A 158 -10.66 -15.16 -22.02
CA VAL A 158 -10.35 -15.50 -20.61
C VAL A 158 -9.47 -14.42 -20.00
N LEU A 159 -8.45 -13.94 -20.72
CA LEU A 159 -7.58 -12.87 -20.29
C LEU A 159 -8.35 -11.58 -20.02
N ILE A 160 -9.29 -11.21 -20.91
CA ILE A 160 -10.13 -10.03 -20.72
C ILE A 160 -11.00 -10.18 -19.47
N VAL A 161 -11.69 -11.31 -19.29
CA VAL A 161 -12.58 -11.53 -18.14
C VAL A 161 -11.79 -11.51 -16.83
N VAL A 162 -10.71 -12.28 -16.74
CA VAL A 162 -9.86 -12.33 -15.54
C VAL A 162 -9.22 -10.96 -15.28
N GLY A 163 -8.76 -10.28 -16.33
CA GLY A 163 -8.20 -8.93 -16.24
C GLY A 163 -9.19 -7.92 -15.68
N LEU A 164 -10.46 -7.96 -16.11
CA LEU A 164 -11.51 -7.10 -15.57
C LEU A 164 -11.78 -7.39 -14.09
N ILE A 165 -11.84 -8.65 -13.69
CA ILE A 165 -12.03 -9.03 -12.28
C ILE A 165 -10.87 -8.51 -11.43
N CYS A 166 -9.62 -8.75 -11.86
CA CYS A 166 -8.44 -8.25 -11.17
C CYS A 166 -8.40 -6.71 -11.12
N LEU A 167 -8.84 -6.04 -12.19
CA LEU A 167 -8.91 -4.57 -12.23
C LEU A 167 -9.91 -4.03 -11.21
N VAL A 168 -11.09 -4.63 -11.10
CA VAL A 168 -12.10 -4.23 -10.11
C VAL A 168 -11.57 -4.43 -8.69
N ILE A 169 -10.92 -5.57 -8.41
CA ILE A 169 -10.30 -5.85 -7.11
C ILE A 169 -9.24 -4.79 -6.79
N PHE A 170 -8.34 -4.53 -7.75
CA PHE A 170 -7.26 -3.55 -7.60
C PHE A 170 -7.78 -2.13 -7.35
N LEU A 171 -8.77 -1.68 -8.14
CA LEU A 171 -9.37 -0.35 -7.98
C LEU A 171 -10.12 -0.23 -6.65
N THR A 172 -10.83 -1.27 -6.24
CA THR A 172 -11.53 -1.30 -4.94
C THR A 172 -10.53 -1.16 -3.78
N ASP A 173 -9.44 -1.94 -3.80
CA ASP A 173 -8.39 -1.85 -2.79
C ASP A 173 -7.75 -0.44 -2.78
N LEU A 174 -7.45 0.10 -3.95
CA LEU A 174 -6.88 1.44 -4.10
C LEU A 174 -7.80 2.49 -3.47
N VAL A 175 -9.09 2.49 -3.81
CA VAL A 175 -10.09 3.43 -3.25
C VAL A 175 -10.20 3.25 -1.73
N VAL A 176 -10.32 2.03 -1.23
CA VAL A 176 -10.43 1.75 0.21
C VAL A 176 -9.18 2.21 0.96
N THR A 177 -8.00 1.94 0.43
CA THR A 177 -6.72 2.36 1.04
C THR A 177 -6.59 3.89 1.06
N PHE A 178 -6.82 4.57 -0.07
CA PHE A 178 -6.73 6.03 -0.16
C PHE A 178 -7.76 6.73 0.73
N THR A 179 -9.03 6.32 0.68
CA THR A 179 -10.08 6.92 1.53
C THR A 179 -9.81 6.71 3.01
N THR A 180 -9.25 5.56 3.37
CA THR A 180 -8.85 5.28 4.76
C THR A 180 -7.75 6.22 5.22
N LEU A 181 -6.69 6.39 4.43
CA LEU A 181 -5.57 7.27 4.77
C LEU A 181 -5.98 8.74 4.84
N ILE A 182 -6.75 9.21 3.86
CA ILE A 182 -7.26 10.60 3.86
C ILE A 182 -8.16 10.85 5.06
N SER A 183 -9.02 9.90 5.40
CA SER A 183 -9.91 10.03 6.57
C SER A 183 -9.13 10.04 7.89
N VAL A 184 -8.09 9.21 8.01
CA VAL A 184 -7.21 9.23 9.19
C VAL A 184 -6.49 10.57 9.28
N ARG A 185 -5.95 11.08 8.17
CA ARG A 185 -5.30 12.39 8.12
C ARG A 185 -6.23 13.53 8.55
N LYS A 186 -7.47 13.57 8.01
CA LYS A 186 -8.48 14.58 8.40
C LYS A 186 -8.81 14.50 9.88
N THR A 187 -9.06 13.30 10.37
CA THR A 187 -9.36 13.07 11.78
C THR A 187 -8.24 13.57 12.71
N LEU A 188 -6.97 13.38 12.31
CA LEU A 188 -5.81 13.87 13.06
C LEU A 188 -5.68 15.40 13.00
N ALA A 189 -5.98 16.03 11.86
CA ALA A 189 -5.94 17.47 11.70
C ALA A 189 -7.03 18.16 12.54
N ASP A 190 -8.22 17.60 12.59
CA ASP A 190 -9.37 18.12 13.37
C ASP A 190 -9.11 18.07 14.88
N PHE A 191 -8.28 17.12 15.35
CA PHE A 191 -7.87 17.04 16.76
C PHE A 191 -6.89 18.14 17.18
N LYS A 192 -6.11 18.68 16.24
CA LYS A 192 -5.14 19.77 16.55
C LYS A 192 -5.81 21.13 16.78
N GLY A 193 -7.06 21.31 16.36
CA GLY A 193 -7.72 22.63 16.28
C GLY A 193 -8.89 22.91 17.22
N LYS A 194 -9.35 21.95 18.03
CA LYS A 194 -10.56 22.15 18.84
C LYS A 194 -10.45 21.51 20.22
N ASP A 195 -10.86 22.28 21.24
CA ASP A 195 -11.35 21.73 22.52
C ASP A 195 -12.55 20.82 22.20
N ALA A 196 -12.27 19.54 22.06
CA ALA A 196 -13.23 18.59 21.56
C ALA A 196 -14.26 18.25 22.64
N THR A 197 -15.51 18.60 22.42
CA THR A 197 -16.66 18.10 23.15
C THR A 197 -16.67 16.55 23.18
N GLU A 198 -17.14 15.97 24.25
CA GLU A 198 -17.13 14.53 24.50
C GLU A 198 -17.80 13.71 23.38
N ILE A 199 -18.81 14.26 22.73
CA ILE A 199 -19.53 13.68 21.57
C ILE A 199 -18.64 13.57 20.32
N ALA A 200 -17.83 14.59 20.02
CA ALA A 200 -16.90 14.55 18.88
C ALA A 200 -15.78 13.51 19.13
N ARG A 201 -15.38 13.31 20.41
CA ARG A 201 -14.45 12.26 20.82
C ARG A 201 -15.01 10.85 20.58
N GLU A 202 -16.28 10.60 20.89
CA GLU A 202 -16.91 9.29 20.70
C GLU A 202 -17.07 8.93 19.22
N GLU A 203 -17.47 9.86 18.36
CA GLU A 203 -17.54 9.64 16.90
C GLU A 203 -16.18 9.32 16.29
N VAL A 204 -15.14 10.02 16.73
CA VAL A 204 -13.77 9.80 16.27
C VAL A 204 -13.26 8.44 16.75
N ILE A 205 -13.53 8.07 17.99
CA ILE A 205 -13.19 6.75 18.53
C ILE A 205 -13.90 5.65 17.75
N LYS A 206 -15.17 5.83 17.40
CA LYS A 206 -15.96 4.90 16.61
C LYS A 206 -15.43 4.77 15.19
N LYS A 207 -15.04 5.88 14.55
CA LYS A 207 -14.40 5.91 13.21
C LYS A 207 -13.01 5.28 13.22
N ILE A 208 -12.19 5.52 14.24
CA ILE A 208 -10.86 4.91 14.39
C ILE A 208 -10.99 3.41 14.69
N LYS A 209 -11.93 2.98 15.54
CA LYS A 209 -12.20 1.55 15.81
C LYS A 209 -12.58 0.79 14.55
N LYS A 210 -13.47 1.33 13.71
CA LYS A 210 -13.91 0.71 12.44
C LYS A 210 -12.78 0.64 11.40
N LYS A 211 -11.83 1.58 11.45
CA LYS A 211 -10.67 1.68 10.54
C LYS A 211 -9.35 1.17 11.14
N SER A 212 -9.36 0.76 12.41
CA SER A 212 -8.19 0.41 13.20
C SER A 212 -7.36 -0.74 12.62
N TYR A 213 -7.98 -1.73 11.95
CA TYR A 213 -7.26 -2.87 11.36
C TYR A 213 -6.37 -2.44 10.19
N LEU A 214 -6.92 -1.71 9.23
CA LEU A 214 -6.19 -1.21 8.05
C LEU A 214 -5.07 -0.24 8.46
N PHE A 215 -5.36 0.65 9.40
CA PHE A 215 -4.38 1.59 9.91
C PHE A 215 -3.24 0.91 10.66
N ASN A 216 -3.53 -0.04 11.55
CA ASN A 216 -2.51 -0.82 12.25
C ASN A 216 -1.66 -1.66 11.28
N ARG A 217 -2.27 -2.17 10.20
CA ARG A 217 -1.55 -2.86 9.13
C ARG A 217 -0.57 -1.93 8.43
N LEU A 218 -1.01 -0.74 8.03
CA LEU A 218 -0.17 0.27 7.37
C LEU A 218 0.99 0.73 8.26
N LEU A 219 0.74 0.96 9.55
CA LEU A 219 1.80 1.27 10.53
C LEU A 219 2.81 0.13 10.67
N LYS A 220 2.37 -1.12 10.63
CA LYS A 220 3.27 -2.29 10.69
C LYS A 220 4.04 -2.49 9.40
N ALA A 221 3.44 -2.16 8.25
CA ALA A 221 4.10 -2.26 6.95
C ALA A 221 5.27 -1.28 6.79
N PHE A 222 5.21 -0.12 7.49
CA PHE A 222 6.19 0.95 7.37
C PHE A 222 6.70 1.45 8.74
N PRO A 223 7.45 0.62 9.49
CA PRO A 223 7.89 0.95 10.85
C PRO A 223 8.85 2.14 10.94
N LYS A 224 9.44 2.59 9.83
CA LYS A 224 10.40 3.72 9.78
C LYS A 224 9.76 5.09 9.50
N THR A 225 8.45 5.18 9.36
CA THR A 225 7.73 6.46 9.24
C THR A 225 7.89 7.36 10.48
N ASP A 226 8.52 6.83 11.53
CA ASP A 226 8.74 7.51 12.83
C ASP A 226 9.65 8.74 12.77
N LYS A 227 10.52 8.89 11.75
CA LYS A 227 11.58 9.90 11.79
C LYS A 227 11.18 11.29 11.31
N PHE A 228 10.22 11.39 10.39
CA PHE A 228 9.93 12.67 9.71
C PHE A 228 8.91 13.56 10.43
N ASN A 229 8.04 12.99 11.25
CA ASN A 229 7.13 13.74 12.10
C ASN A 229 7.09 13.13 13.52
N LYS A 230 8.27 12.91 14.09
CA LYS A 230 8.45 12.25 15.39
C LYS A 230 7.57 12.85 16.48
N LYS A 231 7.40 14.18 16.52
CA LYS A 231 6.50 14.85 17.47
C LYS A 231 5.02 14.51 17.19
N GLU A 232 4.54 14.64 15.96
CA GLU A 232 3.14 14.39 15.60
C GLU A 232 2.79 12.90 15.72
N PHE A 233 3.69 12.01 15.35
CA PHE A 233 3.48 10.57 15.44
C PHE A 233 3.55 10.05 16.89
N ILE A 234 4.47 10.57 17.72
CA ILE A 234 4.52 10.25 19.16
C ILE A 234 3.26 10.76 19.87
N GLU A 235 2.80 11.95 19.53
CA GLU A 235 1.59 12.54 20.06
C GLU A 235 0.35 11.72 19.65
N PHE A 236 0.30 11.28 18.37
CA PHE A 236 -0.73 10.38 17.88
C PHE A 236 -0.70 9.01 18.59
N LYS A 237 0.49 8.39 18.74
CA LYS A 237 0.64 7.10 19.42
C LYS A 237 0.22 7.21 20.89
N LYS A 238 0.59 8.30 21.57
CA LYS A 238 0.13 8.62 22.93
C LYS A 238 -1.38 8.83 22.98
N THR A 239 -1.96 9.55 22.02
CA THR A 239 -3.40 9.79 21.92
C THR A 239 -4.17 8.48 21.72
N VAL A 240 -3.72 7.62 20.80
CA VAL A 240 -4.32 6.30 20.56
C VAL A 240 -4.19 5.38 21.78
N GLN A 241 -3.06 5.41 22.49
CA GLN A 241 -2.86 4.64 23.72
C GLN A 241 -3.75 5.15 24.85
N ASN A 242 -3.87 6.46 25.01
CA ASN A 242 -4.75 7.08 26.02
C ASN A 242 -6.24 6.80 25.72
N ILE A 243 -6.62 6.83 24.45
CA ILE A 243 -7.98 6.45 24.02
C ILE A 243 -8.26 4.98 24.30
N ARG A 244 -7.30 4.08 24.02
CA ARG A 244 -7.44 2.64 24.37
C ARG A 244 -7.58 2.42 25.87
N LYS A 245 -6.79 3.11 26.67
CA LYS A 245 -6.86 3.02 28.13
C LYS A 245 -8.23 3.49 28.64
N LYS A 246 -8.69 4.67 28.21
CA LYS A 246 -10.01 5.19 28.60
C LYS A 246 -11.18 4.31 28.18
N ILE A 247 -11.09 3.65 27.01
CA ILE A 247 -12.12 2.71 26.56
C ILE A 247 -12.13 1.46 27.45
N LYS A 248 -10.95 0.96 27.82
CA LYS A 248 -10.84 -0.19 28.72
C LYS A 248 -11.42 0.16 30.08
N ASP A 249 -11.02 1.30 30.64
CA ASP A 249 -11.49 1.77 31.96
C ASP A 249 -13.03 1.92 31.98
N LYS A 250 -13.64 2.56 30.96
CA LYS A 250 -15.10 2.65 30.84
C LYS A 250 -15.80 1.30 30.61
N THR A 251 -15.16 0.38 29.89
CA THR A 251 -15.73 -0.96 29.66
C THR A 251 -15.72 -1.78 30.96
N ASP A 252 -14.68 -1.63 31.73
CA ASP A 252 -14.55 -2.30 33.05
C ASP A 252 -15.55 -1.69 34.05
N GLU A 253 -15.71 -0.36 34.10
CA GLU A 253 -16.71 0.35 34.89
C GLU A 253 -18.16 -0.07 34.54
N TYR A 254 -18.45 -0.26 33.24
CA TYR A 254 -19.77 -0.73 32.77
C TYR A 254 -20.03 -2.20 33.14
N LYS A 255 -19.02 -3.05 33.11
CA LYS A 255 -19.12 -4.43 33.59
C LYS A 255 -19.37 -4.50 35.09
N ASP A 256 -18.69 -3.69 35.84
CA ASP A 256 -18.85 -3.63 37.29
C ASP A 256 -20.24 -3.10 37.70
N SER A 257 -20.80 -2.13 36.94
CA SER A 257 -22.17 -1.64 37.20
C SER A 257 -23.21 -2.71 36.91
N ILE A 258 -23.10 -3.43 35.76
CA ILE A 258 -23.99 -4.53 35.45
C ILE A 258 -23.89 -5.67 36.47
N THR A 259 -22.68 -5.99 36.93
CA THR A 259 -22.48 -7.05 37.92
C THR A 259 -23.14 -6.68 39.26
N ARG A 260 -23.04 -5.42 39.68
CA ARG A 260 -23.73 -4.91 40.89
C ARG A 260 -25.25 -4.94 40.74
N GLU A 261 -25.81 -4.61 39.56
CA GLU A 261 -27.25 -4.70 39.31
C GLU A 261 -27.75 -6.15 39.32
N ILE A 262 -27.01 -7.05 38.71
CA ILE A 262 -27.31 -8.48 38.70
C ILE A 262 -27.31 -9.05 40.14
N GLN A 263 -26.32 -8.62 40.96
CA GLN A 263 -26.24 -9.06 42.35
C GLN A 263 -27.45 -8.55 43.19
N LYS A 264 -27.83 -7.28 43.01
CA LYS A 264 -29.03 -6.72 43.68
C LYS A 264 -30.32 -7.42 43.30
N VAL A 265 -30.45 -7.91 42.06
CA VAL A 265 -31.61 -8.68 41.62
C VAL A 265 -31.60 -10.10 42.18
N LYS A 266 -30.42 -10.72 42.31
CA LYS A 266 -30.27 -12.03 42.97
C LYS A 266 -30.62 -11.98 44.46
N ASP A 267 -30.11 -10.96 45.18
CA ASP A 267 -30.37 -10.81 46.62
C ASP A 267 -31.86 -10.56 46.90
N LYS A 268 -32.56 -9.79 46.05
CA LYS A 268 -34.02 -9.59 46.15
C LYS A 268 -34.86 -10.86 45.87
N ASN A 269 -34.33 -11.83 45.14
CA ASN A 269 -35.06 -13.10 44.84
C ASN A 269 -34.75 -14.19 45.86
N THR A 270 -33.76 -14.01 46.75
CA THR A 270 -33.44 -14.96 47.83
C THR A 270 -34.20 -14.63 49.14
N ASP A 271 -34.76 -13.41 49.22
CA ASP A 271 -35.56 -12.97 50.39
C ASP A 271 -37.08 -13.17 50.20
N LYS A 272 -37.49 -13.94 49.19
CA LYS A 272 -38.85 -14.40 49.00
C LYS A 272 -38.93 -15.95 49.09
#